data_37a7cd12503b622b293ee5f1efa3c6c5
#
_entry.id   37a7cd12503b622b293ee5f1efa3c6c5
#
_cell.length_a   1.000
_cell.length_b   1.000
_cell.length_c   1.000
_cell.angle_alpha   90.00
_cell.angle_beta   90.00
_cell.angle_gamma   90.00
#
_symmetry.space_group_name_H-M   'P 1'
#
loop_
_entity.id
_entity.type
_entity.pdbx_description
1 polymer ?
#
loop_
_entity_poly.entity_id
_entity_poly.type
_entity_poly.pdbx_seq_one_letter_code
_entity_poly.pdbx_strand_id
1 'polypeptide(L)'
;MKYLAELSAVEAKQHFLKSSSYFKEDLPDYINFEPVLEGVAKVLAGGSYHSFCVSQPADLPEVNYNFISNKDGRFAWRPHELMHPAIYVSLVNLMCEDVHWAAIAEKLTPSQNGVITCCSSPVVSTDHQTDQATQVKSWWHEVEQQSLRYSLAFSHLLHTDVTDCYGSV
;
A
#
# COMPACT_ATOMS: atom_id res chain seq x y z
N MET A 1 5.58 -2.56 16.56
CA MET A 1 5.76 -2.51 15.10
C MET A 1 5.92 -3.95 14.62
N LYS A 2 5.18 -4.34 13.60
CA LYS A 2 5.20 -5.68 12.99
C LYS A 2 5.35 -5.48 11.48
N TYR A 3 6.14 -6.29 10.80
CA TYR A 3 6.20 -6.23 9.34
C TYR A 3 4.91 -6.79 8.73
N LEU A 4 4.47 -6.21 7.62
CA LEU A 4 3.29 -6.70 6.89
C LEU A 4 3.45 -8.18 6.48
N ALA A 5 4.67 -8.58 6.11
CA ALA A 5 5.01 -9.97 5.78
C ALA A 5 4.82 -10.98 6.93
N GLU A 6 4.77 -10.50 8.18
CA GLU A 6 4.57 -11.36 9.36
C GLU A 6 3.09 -11.62 9.69
N LEU A 7 2.18 -10.99 8.94
CA LEU A 7 0.75 -11.21 9.12
C LEU A 7 0.32 -12.55 8.51
N SER A 8 -0.63 -13.21 9.16
CA SER A 8 -1.39 -14.28 8.52
C SER A 8 -2.26 -13.73 7.39
N ALA A 9 -2.71 -14.56 6.46
CA ALA A 9 -3.60 -14.17 5.38
C ALA A 9 -4.88 -13.48 5.89
N VAL A 10 -5.41 -13.94 7.01
CA VAL A 10 -6.60 -13.34 7.67
C VAL A 10 -6.30 -11.95 8.22
N GLU A 11 -5.18 -11.78 8.93
CA GLU A 11 -4.75 -10.48 9.46
C GLU A 11 -4.44 -9.49 8.32
N ALA A 12 -3.79 -9.96 7.26
CA ALA A 12 -3.50 -9.16 6.08
C ALA A 12 -4.79 -8.68 5.40
N LYS A 13 -5.79 -9.55 5.27
CA LYS A 13 -7.10 -9.19 4.73
C LYS A 13 -7.78 -8.11 5.59
N GLN A 14 -7.77 -8.25 6.90
CA GLN A 14 -8.30 -7.23 7.80
C GLN A 14 -7.55 -5.91 7.67
N HIS A 15 -6.22 -5.96 7.52
CA HIS A 15 -5.40 -4.78 7.30
C HIS A 15 -5.77 -4.05 6.00
N PHE A 16 -5.88 -4.77 4.89
CA PHE A 16 -6.20 -4.16 3.59
C PHE A 16 -7.64 -3.62 3.50
N LEU A 17 -8.57 -4.15 4.27
CA LEU A 17 -9.95 -3.66 4.30
C LEU A 17 -10.17 -2.42 5.18
N LYS A 18 -9.13 -1.90 5.84
CA LYS A 18 -9.19 -0.60 6.52
C LYS A 18 -9.34 0.54 5.51
N SER A 19 -10.06 1.59 5.87
CA SER A 19 -10.19 2.80 5.06
C SER A 19 -8.84 3.40 4.67
N SER A 20 -7.89 3.46 5.62
CA SER A 20 -6.53 3.98 5.42
C SER A 20 -5.66 3.13 4.47
N SER A 21 -5.98 1.85 4.29
CA SER A 21 -5.28 0.99 3.33
C SER A 21 -5.86 1.10 1.93
N TYR A 22 -7.15 1.38 1.83
CA TYR A 22 -7.83 1.56 0.56
C TYR A 22 -7.50 2.90 -0.10
N PHE A 23 -7.51 3.96 0.70
CA PHE A 23 -7.22 5.29 0.21
C PHE A 23 -6.43 6.09 1.25
N LYS A 24 -5.27 6.62 0.85
CA LYS A 24 -4.26 7.15 1.75
C LYS A 24 -4.12 8.68 1.72
N GLU A 25 -4.86 9.38 0.87
CA GLU A 25 -4.79 10.84 0.81
C GLU A 25 -5.39 11.49 2.07
N ASP A 26 -4.96 12.71 2.38
CA ASP A 26 -5.46 13.51 3.49
C ASP A 26 -6.92 13.95 3.21
N LEU A 27 -7.83 13.02 3.38
CA LEU A 27 -9.26 13.29 3.33
C LEU A 27 -9.75 13.82 4.69
N PRO A 28 -10.80 14.63 4.69
CA PRO A 28 -11.46 15.03 5.94
C PRO A 28 -11.90 13.80 6.76
N ASP A 29 -11.76 13.87 8.08
CA ASP A 29 -12.02 12.75 9.00
C ASP A 29 -13.43 12.14 8.91
N TYR A 30 -14.40 12.89 8.36
CA TYR A 30 -15.76 12.38 8.14
C TYR A 30 -15.89 11.45 6.94
N ILE A 31 -14.87 11.35 6.08
CA ILE A 31 -14.84 10.41 4.96
C ILE A 31 -14.22 9.10 5.42
N ASN A 32 -15.06 8.09 5.56
CA ASN A 32 -14.66 6.76 5.96
C ASN A 32 -15.18 5.72 4.95
N PHE A 33 -14.28 5.00 4.32
CA PHE A 33 -14.61 3.95 3.34
C PHE A 33 -14.88 2.58 3.97
N GLU A 34 -14.59 2.40 5.24
CA GLU A 34 -14.70 1.10 5.92
C GLU A 34 -16.11 0.48 5.79
N PRO A 35 -17.22 1.22 6.00
CA PRO A 35 -18.56 0.64 5.83
C PRO A 35 -18.84 0.16 4.39
N VAL A 36 -18.29 0.86 3.39
CA VAL A 36 -18.43 0.47 1.97
C VAL A 36 -17.64 -0.80 1.69
N LEU A 37 -16.38 -0.85 2.13
CA LEU A 37 -15.52 -2.02 1.95
C LEU A 37 -16.08 -3.25 2.65
N GLU A 38 -16.56 -3.12 3.87
CA GLU A 38 -17.22 -4.20 4.61
C GLU A 38 -18.50 -4.68 3.92
N GLY A 39 -19.32 -3.74 3.41
CA GLY A 39 -20.54 -4.07 2.66
C GLY A 39 -20.21 -4.88 1.42
N VAL A 40 -19.23 -4.44 0.63
CA VAL A 40 -18.76 -5.14 -0.58
C VAL A 40 -18.14 -6.50 -0.21
N ALA A 41 -17.33 -6.57 0.84
CA ALA A 41 -16.73 -7.82 1.29
C ALA A 41 -17.79 -8.87 1.69
N LYS A 42 -18.87 -8.44 2.33
CA LYS A 42 -20.02 -9.32 2.65
C LYS A 42 -20.71 -9.83 1.39
N VAL A 43 -20.95 -8.97 0.41
CA VAL A 43 -21.59 -9.35 -0.88
C VAL A 43 -20.72 -10.31 -1.67
N LEU A 44 -19.41 -10.04 -1.77
CA LEU A 44 -18.48 -10.90 -2.51
C LEU A 44 -18.16 -12.22 -1.78
N ALA A 45 -18.41 -12.30 -0.47
CA ALA A 45 -18.23 -13.52 0.34
C ALA A 45 -16.88 -14.24 0.12
N GLY A 46 -15.81 -13.48 -0.06
CA GLY A 46 -14.47 -14.01 -0.34
C GLY A 46 -14.16 -14.26 -1.83
N GLY A 47 -15.14 -14.10 -2.71
CA GLY A 47 -14.97 -14.26 -4.15
C GLY A 47 -14.58 -12.96 -4.87
N SER A 48 -14.76 -12.99 -6.19
CA SER A 48 -14.46 -11.90 -7.11
C SER A 48 -15.75 -11.24 -7.62
N TYR A 49 -15.65 -9.98 -8.02
CA TYR A 49 -16.75 -9.25 -8.69
C TYR A 49 -17.25 -9.95 -9.96
N HIS A 50 -16.43 -10.80 -10.59
CA HIS A 50 -16.85 -11.62 -11.74
C HIS A 50 -18.05 -12.53 -11.47
N SER A 51 -18.34 -12.81 -10.21
CA SER A 51 -19.56 -13.54 -9.82
C SER A 51 -20.85 -12.74 -10.12
N PHE A 52 -20.72 -11.42 -10.28
CA PHE A 52 -21.84 -10.49 -10.49
C PHE A 52 -21.77 -9.73 -11.82
N CYS A 53 -20.59 -9.63 -12.40
CA CYS A 53 -20.35 -8.89 -13.64
C CYS A 53 -19.38 -9.64 -14.53
N VAL A 54 -19.81 -9.98 -15.73
CA VAL A 54 -19.01 -10.73 -16.72
C VAL A 54 -18.06 -9.83 -17.49
N SER A 55 -18.37 -8.51 -17.57
CA SER A 55 -17.54 -7.55 -18.28
C SER A 55 -16.20 -7.33 -17.56
N GLN A 56 -15.14 -7.19 -18.34
CA GLN A 56 -13.84 -6.81 -17.79
C GLN A 56 -13.88 -5.32 -17.37
N PRO A 57 -13.26 -4.94 -16.25
CA PRO A 57 -13.20 -3.52 -15.85
C PRO A 57 -12.56 -2.63 -16.91
N ALA A 58 -11.58 -3.13 -17.65
CA ALA A 58 -10.94 -2.42 -18.74
C ALA A 58 -11.88 -2.10 -19.92
N ASP A 59 -12.96 -2.85 -20.08
CA ASP A 59 -13.94 -2.65 -21.14
C ASP A 59 -15.04 -1.65 -20.75
N LEU A 60 -15.06 -1.23 -19.48
CA LEU A 60 -16.06 -0.32 -18.94
C LEU A 60 -15.45 1.07 -18.78
N PRO A 61 -16.04 2.12 -19.37
CA PRO A 61 -15.58 3.48 -19.15
C PRO A 61 -15.84 3.91 -17.70
N GLU A 62 -14.92 4.70 -17.15
CA GLU A 62 -15.08 5.36 -15.86
C GLU A 62 -15.38 4.42 -14.68
N VAL A 63 -14.84 3.21 -14.68
CA VAL A 63 -15.01 2.26 -13.57
C VAL A 63 -14.38 2.78 -12.29
N ASN A 64 -13.19 3.38 -12.38
CA ASN A 64 -12.53 4.01 -11.27
C ASN A 64 -12.88 5.50 -11.20
N TYR A 65 -12.88 6.06 -10.00
CA TYR A 65 -13.17 7.46 -9.79
C TYR A 65 -11.91 8.30 -9.88
N ASN A 66 -11.84 9.21 -10.85
CA ASN A 66 -10.73 10.12 -11.04
C ASN A 66 -11.00 11.45 -10.33
N PHE A 67 -10.05 11.93 -9.56
CA PHE A 67 -10.09 13.25 -8.95
C PHE A 67 -8.71 13.90 -8.93
N ILE A 68 -8.68 15.21 -8.73
CA ILE A 68 -7.45 15.98 -8.73
C ILE A 68 -7.27 16.62 -7.37
N SER A 69 -6.15 16.34 -6.72
CA SER A 69 -5.72 17.07 -5.53
C SER A 69 -4.74 18.19 -5.89
N ASN A 70 -4.69 19.22 -5.08
CA ASN A 70 -3.72 20.30 -5.20
C ASN A 70 -2.56 20.03 -4.23
N LYS A 71 -1.38 19.79 -4.78
CA LYS A 71 -0.15 19.76 -4.00
C LYS A 71 0.28 21.19 -3.73
N ASP A 72 0.91 21.47 -2.60
CA ASP A 72 1.43 22.81 -2.23
C ASP A 72 2.18 23.48 -3.38
N GLY A 73 1.46 24.26 -4.19
CA GLY A 73 1.99 24.95 -5.35
C GLY A 73 0.90 25.42 -6.31
N ARG A 74 1.09 26.59 -6.92
CA ARG A 74 0.06 27.28 -7.70
C ARG A 74 -0.50 26.48 -8.90
N PHE A 75 0.25 25.50 -9.42
CA PHE A 75 -0.13 24.66 -10.57
C PHE A 75 0.30 23.20 -10.40
N ALA A 76 0.51 22.76 -9.16
CA ALA A 76 0.98 21.40 -8.87
C ALA A 76 -0.23 20.47 -8.67
N TRP A 77 -0.99 20.23 -9.71
CA TRP A 77 -2.14 19.34 -9.70
C TRP A 77 -1.64 17.89 -9.78
N ARG A 78 -2.21 17.05 -8.92
CA ARG A 78 -1.93 15.63 -8.90
C ARG A 78 -3.22 14.87 -9.20
N PRO A 79 -3.29 14.19 -10.35
CA PRO A 79 -4.40 13.27 -10.61
C PRO A 79 -4.28 12.05 -9.72
N HIS A 80 -5.39 11.62 -9.17
CA HIS A 80 -5.54 10.39 -8.39
C HIS A 80 -6.65 9.56 -8.99
N GLU A 81 -6.50 8.26 -8.91
CA GLU A 81 -7.48 7.30 -9.33
C GLU A 81 -7.89 6.45 -8.13
N LEU A 82 -9.16 6.52 -7.74
CA LEU A 82 -9.73 5.71 -6.69
C LEU A 82 -10.31 4.45 -7.32
N MET A 83 -9.69 3.31 -7.03
CA MET A 83 -10.14 2.02 -7.53
C MET A 83 -11.57 1.71 -7.06
N HIS A 84 -12.40 1.18 -7.95
CA HIS A 84 -13.76 0.78 -7.58
C HIS A 84 -13.74 -0.24 -6.42
N PRO A 85 -14.55 -0.06 -5.36
CA PRO A 85 -14.52 -0.92 -4.17
C PRO A 85 -14.66 -2.42 -4.46
N ALA A 86 -15.51 -2.80 -5.43
CA ALA A 86 -15.69 -4.21 -5.79
C ALA A 86 -14.42 -4.82 -6.42
N ILE A 87 -13.67 -4.05 -7.21
CA ILE A 87 -12.39 -4.48 -7.80
C ILE A 87 -11.34 -4.58 -6.70
N TYR A 88 -11.26 -3.57 -5.84
CA TYR A 88 -10.32 -3.56 -4.73
C TYR A 88 -10.53 -4.76 -3.79
N VAL A 89 -11.75 -4.99 -3.33
CA VAL A 89 -12.06 -6.12 -2.43
C VAL A 89 -11.83 -7.46 -3.12
N SER A 90 -12.11 -7.58 -4.44
CA SER A 90 -11.77 -8.78 -5.19
C SER A 90 -10.27 -9.05 -5.23
N LEU A 91 -9.48 -7.99 -5.44
CA LEU A 91 -8.02 -8.07 -5.38
C LEU A 91 -7.54 -8.49 -3.99
N VAL A 92 -8.08 -7.88 -2.94
CA VAL A 92 -7.76 -8.24 -1.55
C VAL A 92 -8.10 -9.71 -1.27
N ASN A 93 -9.26 -10.18 -1.73
CA ASN A 93 -9.65 -11.59 -1.57
C ASN A 93 -8.63 -12.51 -2.24
N LEU A 94 -8.24 -12.21 -3.49
CA LEU A 94 -7.24 -13.00 -4.22
C LEU A 94 -5.86 -12.98 -3.55
N MET A 95 -5.38 -11.79 -3.17
CA MET A 95 -4.06 -11.63 -2.52
C MET A 95 -3.98 -12.37 -1.19
N CYS A 96 -5.09 -12.41 -0.45
CA CYS A 96 -5.16 -13.02 0.89
C CYS A 96 -5.60 -14.49 0.86
N GLU A 97 -5.62 -15.16 -0.28
CA GLU A 97 -5.61 -16.63 -0.32
C GLU A 97 -4.27 -17.14 0.21
N ASP A 98 -4.28 -18.20 1.02
CA ASP A 98 -3.08 -18.69 1.73
C ASP A 98 -1.87 -18.88 0.80
N VAL A 99 -2.08 -19.42 -0.38
CA VAL A 99 -1.02 -19.67 -1.37
C VAL A 99 -0.45 -18.36 -1.93
N HIS A 100 -1.31 -17.43 -2.29
CA HIS A 100 -0.90 -16.14 -2.84
C HIS A 100 -0.26 -15.27 -1.76
N TRP A 101 -0.85 -15.25 -0.56
CA TRP A 101 -0.30 -14.49 0.55
C TRP A 101 1.09 -14.96 0.95
N ALA A 102 1.33 -16.27 1.01
CA ALA A 102 2.65 -16.81 1.30
C ALA A 102 3.72 -16.34 0.30
N ALA A 103 3.39 -16.34 -1.00
CA ALA A 103 4.30 -15.87 -2.05
C ALA A 103 4.54 -14.35 -1.96
N ILE A 104 3.52 -13.55 -1.63
CA ILE A 104 3.63 -12.10 -1.45
C ILE A 104 4.48 -11.80 -0.21
N ALA A 105 4.20 -12.45 0.91
CA ALA A 105 4.92 -12.26 2.16
C ALA A 105 6.42 -12.60 2.02
N GLU A 106 6.75 -13.65 1.27
CA GLU A 106 8.14 -13.98 0.94
C GLU A 106 8.84 -12.82 0.23
N LYS A 107 8.18 -12.18 -0.75
CA LYS A 107 8.74 -11.04 -1.49
C LYS A 107 8.82 -9.75 -0.67
N LEU A 108 7.90 -9.56 0.28
CA LEU A 108 7.90 -8.41 1.19
C LEU A 108 8.90 -8.55 2.33
N THR A 109 9.40 -9.76 2.58
CA THR A 109 10.41 -9.98 3.61
C THR A 109 11.71 -9.27 3.23
N PRO A 110 12.29 -8.45 4.12
CA PRO A 110 13.49 -7.71 3.82
C PRO A 110 14.63 -8.64 3.36
N SER A 111 15.12 -8.42 2.15
CA SER A 111 16.30 -9.13 1.67
C SER A 111 17.54 -8.64 2.41
N GLN A 112 18.16 -9.51 3.18
CA GLN A 112 19.42 -9.24 3.88
C GLN A 112 20.59 -9.90 3.15
N ASN A 113 20.85 -9.51 1.91
CA ASN A 113 21.94 -10.06 1.12
C ASN A 113 23.32 -9.46 1.46
N GLY A 114 23.49 -8.87 2.66
CA GLY A 114 24.77 -8.34 3.15
C GLY A 114 25.28 -7.06 2.45
N VAL A 115 24.92 -6.86 1.19
CA VAL A 115 25.31 -5.69 0.38
C VAL A 115 24.17 -4.70 0.23
N ILE A 116 22.92 -5.19 0.14
CA ILE A 116 21.72 -4.37 -0.05
C ILE A 116 20.85 -4.48 1.19
N THR A 117 20.53 -3.34 1.78
CA THR A 117 19.55 -3.23 2.87
C THR A 117 18.31 -2.50 2.37
N CYS A 118 17.16 -3.14 2.45
CA CYS A 118 15.89 -2.50 2.11
C CYS A 118 15.26 -1.90 3.39
N CYS A 119 15.18 -0.57 3.43
CA CYS A 119 14.54 0.16 4.53
C CYS A 119 13.04 0.43 4.31
N SER A 120 12.48 0.03 3.17
CA SER A 120 11.10 0.33 2.76
C SER A 120 10.13 -0.83 2.96
N SER A 121 10.51 -1.84 3.75
CA SER A 121 9.60 -2.97 4.01
C SER A 121 8.33 -2.49 4.72
N PRO A 122 7.14 -2.85 4.23
CA PRO A 122 5.88 -2.40 4.81
C PRO A 122 5.73 -2.85 6.27
N VAL A 123 5.31 -1.91 7.13
CA VAL A 123 5.06 -2.17 8.55
C VAL A 123 3.61 -1.85 8.92
N VAL A 124 3.13 -2.55 9.92
CA VAL A 124 1.80 -2.34 10.50
C VAL A 124 1.97 -1.83 11.93
N SER A 125 1.20 -0.82 12.28
CA SER A 125 1.17 -0.30 13.64
C SER A 125 0.52 -1.30 14.59
N THR A 126 1.11 -1.46 15.77
CA THR A 126 0.58 -2.29 16.86
C THR A 126 -0.05 -1.44 17.96
N ASP A 127 0.01 -0.14 17.84
CA ASP A 127 -0.48 0.85 18.79
C ASP A 127 -1.50 1.80 18.14
N HIS A 128 -1.83 2.89 18.81
CA HIS A 128 -2.78 3.90 18.33
C HIS A 128 -2.22 4.82 17.22
N GLN A 129 -0.98 4.63 16.79
CA GLN A 129 -0.42 5.37 15.67
C GLN A 129 -0.99 4.84 14.36
N THR A 130 -1.10 5.72 13.37
CA THR A 130 -1.46 5.28 12.01
C THR A 130 -0.34 4.46 11.40
N ASP A 131 -0.69 3.47 10.57
CA ASP A 131 0.29 2.65 9.84
C ASP A 131 1.25 3.54 9.03
N GLN A 132 0.75 4.64 8.46
CA GLN A 132 1.54 5.64 7.74
C GLN A 132 2.60 6.30 8.63
N ALA A 133 2.22 6.79 9.80
CA ALA A 133 3.16 7.44 10.71
C ALA A 133 4.24 6.45 11.16
N THR A 134 3.85 5.20 11.43
CA THR A 134 4.77 4.12 11.80
C THR A 134 5.73 3.81 10.65
N GLN A 135 5.22 3.70 9.41
CA GLN A 135 6.03 3.44 8.22
C GLN A 135 7.05 4.55 7.96
N VAL A 136 6.61 5.81 7.99
CA VAL A 136 7.48 6.97 7.75
C VAL A 136 8.57 7.06 8.82
N LYS A 137 8.19 6.90 10.09
CA LYS A 137 9.15 6.92 11.21
C LYS A 137 10.17 5.80 11.10
N SER A 138 9.75 4.59 10.76
CA SER A 138 10.64 3.44 10.57
C SER A 138 11.60 3.68 9.41
N TRP A 139 11.08 4.11 8.27
CA TRP A 139 11.88 4.37 7.07
C TRP A 139 12.93 5.47 7.30
N TRP A 140 12.56 6.62 7.89
CA TRP A 140 13.49 7.68 8.20
C TRP A 140 14.58 7.22 9.17
N HIS A 141 14.19 6.53 10.23
CA HIS A 141 15.15 6.02 11.21
C HIS A 141 16.16 5.09 10.56
N GLU A 142 15.71 4.11 9.78
CA GLU A 142 16.59 3.16 9.12
C GLU A 142 17.50 3.83 8.08
N VAL A 143 16.97 4.71 7.22
CA VAL A 143 17.76 5.42 6.21
C VAL A 143 18.82 6.30 6.87
N GLU A 144 18.44 7.07 7.89
CA GLU A 144 19.36 7.96 8.60
C GLU A 144 20.46 7.18 9.31
N GLN A 145 20.09 6.18 10.11
CA GLN A 145 21.06 5.39 10.88
C GLN A 145 22.00 4.59 9.97
N GLN A 146 21.50 4.00 8.90
CA GLN A 146 22.35 3.28 7.96
C GLN A 146 23.28 4.22 7.19
N SER A 147 22.80 5.38 6.77
CA SER A 147 23.62 6.40 6.12
C SER A 147 24.78 6.84 7.02
N LEU A 148 24.53 7.09 8.30
CA LEU A 148 25.57 7.42 9.29
C LEU A 148 26.57 6.28 9.46
N ARG A 149 26.11 5.04 9.59
CA ARG A 149 27.00 3.88 9.71
C ARG A 149 27.90 3.72 8.50
N TYR A 150 27.37 3.85 7.30
CA TYR A 150 28.14 3.72 6.07
C TYR A 150 29.11 4.90 5.87
N SER A 151 28.76 6.10 6.31
CA SER A 151 29.68 7.26 6.24
C SER A 151 30.95 7.08 7.08
N LEU A 152 30.91 6.19 8.07
CA LEU A 152 32.11 5.85 8.85
C LEU A 152 33.05 4.89 8.10
N ALA A 153 32.50 4.08 7.21
CA ALA A 153 33.27 3.04 6.50
C ALA A 153 33.64 3.45 5.06
N PHE A 154 32.87 4.33 4.45
CA PHE A 154 33.03 4.74 3.04
C PHE A 154 33.27 6.24 2.94
N SER A 155 34.26 6.62 2.13
CA SER A 155 34.60 8.03 1.88
C SER A 155 33.75 8.71 0.80
N HIS A 156 32.91 7.94 0.09
CA HIS A 156 32.06 8.45 -0.99
C HIS A 156 30.64 7.92 -0.80
N LEU A 157 29.66 8.81 -1.04
CA LEU A 157 28.24 8.51 -0.99
C LEU A 157 27.60 8.97 -2.29
N LEU A 158 26.88 8.07 -2.95
CA LEU A 158 26.05 8.39 -4.12
C LEU A 158 24.58 8.36 -3.71
N HIS A 159 23.90 9.50 -3.88
CA HIS A 159 22.44 9.56 -3.79
C HIS A 159 21.86 9.48 -5.19
N THR A 160 20.89 8.60 -5.39
CA THR A 160 20.15 8.47 -6.65
C THR A 160 18.69 8.24 -6.38
N ASP A 161 17.85 8.69 -7.28
CA ASP A 161 16.40 8.53 -7.24
C ASP A 161 15.87 8.16 -8.62
N VAL A 162 14.70 7.52 -8.67
CA VAL A 162 14.03 7.15 -9.91
C VAL A 162 13.04 8.24 -10.27
N THR A 163 13.29 8.93 -11.39
CA THR A 163 12.39 9.98 -11.89
C THR A 163 11.11 9.34 -12.39
N ASP A 164 9.96 9.87 -11.95
CA ASP A 164 8.62 9.48 -12.38
C ASP A 164 8.36 7.96 -12.31
N CYS A 165 8.70 7.36 -11.19
CA CYS A 165 8.62 5.91 -10.97
C CYS A 165 7.22 5.34 -11.27
N TYR A 166 6.16 6.07 -10.93
CA TYR A 166 4.77 5.64 -11.16
C TYR A 166 4.22 5.97 -12.55
N GLY A 167 4.79 6.94 -13.23
CA GLY A 167 4.40 7.32 -14.59
C GLY A 167 5.06 6.49 -15.69
N SER A 168 6.06 5.68 -15.31
CA SER A 168 6.86 4.85 -16.25
C SER A 168 6.57 3.35 -16.17
N VAL A 169 5.53 2.94 -15.40
CA VAL A 169 5.08 1.54 -15.26
C VAL A 169 3.92 1.22 -16.18
#